data_379868bed704c1536cc3acfb133eeb33
#
_entry.id   379868bed704c1536cc3acfb133eeb33
#
_cell.length_a   1.000
_cell.length_b   1.000
_cell.length_c   1.000
_cell.angle_alpha   90.00
_cell.angle_beta   90.00
_cell.angle_gamma   90.00
#
_symmetry.space_group_name_H-M   'P 1'
#
loop_
_entity.id
_entity.type
_entity.pdbx_description
1 polymer ?
#
loop_
_entity_poly.entity_id
_entity_poly.type
_entity_poly.pdbx_seq_one_letter_code
_entity_poly.pdbx_strand_id
1 'polypeptide(L)'
;MLATGKGAWKYCAAVLAIVASASVLSTSQYTAIESVFTSSPQHSEGEVARYEWHGAPSLLLARSSPAVVVLGDGTVLVAGGLTATGPTDSTEILDLATGKWALGPRMTTKRVGHTATLLKDGTVLITGGDTGTGATASIEILNVKARTSLAVPAEMTFKRSGHAAVLMENGKVLVTGGTDWVKGIWFQAELFDPAQNKWSPAGGMSTSRVSLSLHLLAGGFALAVGGDQGATSEKYDPSSNTWSGVAKMNAKRYSSGAATLRDGKVLVAGGSADGAPVRSSEEYDPATNSWTSAGEMTAARASFSLARLGSGAVLAAGSYSSAGTTTSSEIFYPSNSTWVPAQSMKVSRGAQGCAVVAAGDAALVIGGRSGGSLTGSVEIFSATPIEKPKYCQPIDLIPLVLAASGDLPGQSERGLIAKLYAAQDQYDQGDMRECLNIMNAFYNQLRAFAQSGHLTHAHAVMIYDGYASVVTCIGGDPRQPTPEMTS
;
A
#
# COMPACT_ATOMS: atom_id res chain seq x y z
N MET A 1 -6.02 -36.53 -28.25
CA MET A 1 -7.11 -35.58 -28.49
C MET A 1 -6.82 -34.36 -27.67
N LEU A 2 -6.28 -33.32 -28.30
CA LEU A 2 -5.91 -32.06 -27.68
C LEU A 2 -7.16 -31.17 -27.61
N ALA A 3 -7.71 -30.98 -26.42
CA ALA A 3 -8.75 -29.98 -26.18
C ALA A 3 -8.07 -28.64 -26.08
N THR A 4 -8.25 -27.82 -27.09
CA THR A 4 -7.68 -26.49 -27.28
C THR A 4 -8.23 -25.52 -26.26
N GLY A 5 -7.35 -25.00 -25.42
CA GLY A 5 -7.61 -24.09 -24.33
C GLY A 5 -7.99 -22.65 -24.73
N LYS A 6 -9.04 -22.46 -25.52
CA LYS A 6 -9.60 -21.14 -25.81
C LYS A 6 -10.35 -20.48 -24.62
N GLY A 7 -10.73 -21.27 -23.62
CA GLY A 7 -11.41 -20.77 -22.42
C GLY A 7 -10.48 -20.12 -21.39
N ALA A 8 -9.29 -20.69 -21.20
CA ALA A 8 -8.34 -20.19 -20.20
C ALA A 8 -7.74 -18.82 -20.55
N TRP A 9 -7.60 -18.52 -21.84
CA TRP A 9 -7.09 -17.22 -22.29
C TRP A 9 -8.09 -16.06 -22.10
N LYS A 10 -9.39 -16.32 -22.21
CA LYS A 10 -10.41 -15.30 -21.93
C LYS A 10 -10.38 -14.84 -20.48
N TYR A 11 -10.16 -15.75 -19.54
CA TYR A 11 -10.06 -15.39 -18.12
C TYR A 11 -8.70 -14.78 -17.75
N CYS A 12 -7.62 -15.20 -18.42
CA CYS A 12 -6.29 -14.59 -18.22
C CYS A 12 -6.26 -13.09 -18.59
N ALA A 13 -6.88 -12.70 -19.68
CA ALA A 13 -6.89 -11.31 -20.10
C ALA A 13 -7.85 -10.44 -19.24
N ALA A 14 -9.00 -10.99 -18.79
CA ALA A 14 -9.90 -10.30 -17.84
C ALA A 14 -9.27 -10.09 -16.47
N VAL A 15 -8.46 -11.04 -16.05
CA VAL A 15 -7.77 -11.03 -14.76
C VAL A 15 -6.59 -10.04 -14.77
N LEU A 16 -5.97 -9.79 -15.92
CA LEU A 16 -4.92 -8.80 -16.09
C LEU A 16 -5.42 -7.34 -15.90
N ALA A 17 -6.73 -7.12 -16.02
CA ALA A 17 -7.32 -5.80 -16.00
C ALA A 17 -7.53 -5.16 -14.62
N ILE A 18 -7.34 -5.89 -13.53
CA ILE A 18 -7.88 -5.47 -12.21
C ILE A 18 -6.83 -4.88 -11.29
N VAL A 19 -5.57 -4.95 -11.65
CA VAL A 19 -4.49 -4.31 -10.87
C VAL A 19 -4.65 -2.78 -10.80
N ALA A 20 -5.45 -2.21 -11.68
CA ALA A 20 -5.64 -0.77 -11.78
C ALA A 20 -6.84 -0.21 -11.00
N SER A 21 -7.70 -1.06 -10.42
CA SER A 21 -8.90 -0.58 -9.73
C SER A 21 -8.78 -0.46 -8.21
N ALA A 22 -7.56 -0.44 -7.67
CA ALA A 22 -7.38 0.15 -6.36
C ALA A 22 -7.85 1.60 -6.48
N SER A 23 -9.04 1.89 -5.97
CA SER A 23 -9.66 3.20 -6.03
C SER A 23 -8.65 4.25 -5.58
N VAL A 24 -8.27 5.14 -6.49
CA VAL A 24 -7.50 6.33 -6.16
C VAL A 24 -8.41 7.17 -5.27
N LEU A 25 -8.15 7.13 -3.97
CA LEU A 25 -8.84 7.99 -3.02
C LEU A 25 -8.52 9.43 -3.39
N SER A 26 -9.52 10.29 -3.46
CA SER A 26 -9.31 11.73 -3.55
C SER A 26 -8.56 12.23 -2.30
N THR A 27 -7.87 13.35 -2.40
CA THR A 27 -7.15 13.97 -1.27
C THR A 27 -8.07 14.16 -0.05
N SER A 28 -9.35 14.47 -0.27
CA SER A 28 -10.35 14.62 0.79
C SER A 28 -10.78 13.29 1.44
N GLN A 29 -10.75 12.20 0.69
CA GLN A 29 -11.03 10.85 1.21
C GLN A 29 -9.83 10.32 2.01
N TYR A 30 -8.61 10.71 1.60
CA TYR A 30 -7.39 10.39 2.33
C TYR A 30 -7.36 11.05 3.72
N THR A 31 -7.75 12.34 3.81
CA THR A 31 -7.83 13.08 5.09
C THR A 31 -8.90 12.52 6.04
N ALA A 32 -10.01 12.01 5.52
CA ALA A 32 -11.05 11.38 6.35
C ALA A 32 -10.59 10.04 6.95
N ILE A 33 -9.76 9.29 6.22
CA ILE A 33 -9.16 8.04 6.70
C ILE A 33 -8.04 8.31 7.71
N GLU A 34 -7.23 9.35 7.50
CA GLU A 34 -6.21 9.77 8.47
C GLU A 34 -6.80 10.05 9.86
N SER A 35 -8.02 10.60 9.94
CA SER A 35 -8.65 10.90 11.23
C SER A 35 -9.03 9.66 12.06
N VAL A 36 -9.20 8.51 11.43
CA VAL A 36 -9.49 7.23 12.12
C VAL A 36 -8.22 6.58 12.67
N PHE A 37 -7.07 6.89 12.08
CA PHE A 37 -5.76 6.35 12.45
C PHE A 37 -4.82 7.37 13.13
N THR A 38 -5.34 8.49 13.64
CA THR A 38 -4.58 9.56 14.32
C THR A 38 -3.89 9.14 15.62
N SER A 39 -3.89 7.86 15.98
CA SER A 39 -3.00 7.32 17.01
C SER A 39 -1.68 6.74 16.48
N SER A 40 -1.42 6.84 15.18
CA SER A 40 -0.11 6.49 14.64
C SER A 40 0.90 7.55 15.07
N PRO A 41 2.03 7.16 15.68
CA PRO A 41 3.06 8.13 16.07
C PRO A 41 3.53 8.89 14.82
N GLN A 42 3.50 10.20 14.88
CA GLN A 42 4.20 11.05 13.91
C GLN A 42 5.68 10.74 14.05
N HIS A 43 6.24 9.99 13.10
CA HIS A 43 7.68 9.73 13.08
C HIS A 43 8.40 11.05 12.80
N SER A 44 9.27 11.47 13.72
CA SER A 44 10.23 12.53 13.49
C SER A 44 11.19 12.11 12.37
N GLU A 45 11.62 13.05 11.52
CA GLU A 45 12.61 12.81 10.48
C GLU A 45 13.87 12.18 11.11
N GLY A 46 14.08 10.89 10.87
CA GLY A 46 15.20 10.11 11.41
C GLY A 46 14.86 8.69 11.86
N GLU A 47 13.62 8.39 12.21
CA GLU A 47 13.20 7.03 12.55
C GLU A 47 12.77 6.28 11.29
N VAL A 48 13.54 5.28 10.89
CA VAL A 48 13.14 4.33 9.85
C VAL A 48 12.09 3.40 10.45
N ALA A 49 10.81 3.68 10.21
CA ALA A 49 9.73 2.79 10.62
C ALA A 49 10.01 1.37 10.09
N ARG A 50 10.01 0.39 10.98
CA ARG A 50 10.19 -1.00 10.60
C ARG A 50 8.83 -1.52 10.16
N TYR A 51 8.68 -1.77 8.86
CA TYR A 51 7.44 -2.33 8.30
C TYR A 51 7.52 -3.85 8.27
N GLU A 52 6.47 -4.51 8.74
CA GLU A 52 6.38 -5.97 8.79
C GLU A 52 5.03 -6.48 8.28
N TRP A 53 5.03 -7.75 7.82
CA TRP A 53 3.82 -8.44 7.41
C TRP A 53 3.20 -9.19 8.58
N HIS A 54 1.93 -8.90 8.84
CA HIS A 54 1.11 -9.57 9.83
C HIS A 54 0.00 -10.34 9.13
N GLY A 55 -0.29 -11.56 9.62
CA GLY A 55 -1.45 -12.30 9.16
C GLY A 55 -2.73 -11.66 9.67
N ALA A 56 -3.74 -11.58 8.81
CA ALA A 56 -5.09 -11.17 9.17
C ALA A 56 -6.07 -12.34 8.95
N PRO A 57 -7.27 -12.31 9.56
CA PRO A 57 -8.29 -13.29 9.27
C PRO A 57 -8.57 -13.38 7.76
N SER A 58 -8.70 -14.59 7.25
CA SER A 58 -8.94 -14.83 5.83
C SER A 58 -10.35 -14.42 5.41
N LEU A 59 -10.52 -14.11 4.12
CA LEU A 59 -11.83 -14.00 3.50
C LEU A 59 -12.67 -15.25 3.79
N LEU A 60 -13.96 -15.08 3.92
CA LEU A 60 -14.91 -16.20 4.04
C LEU A 60 -14.99 -17.03 2.76
N LEU A 61 -14.73 -16.40 1.61
CA LEU A 61 -14.69 -17.05 0.30
C LEU A 61 -13.40 -16.69 -0.45
N ALA A 62 -12.56 -17.69 -0.71
CA ALA A 62 -11.33 -17.52 -1.49
C ALA A 62 -11.64 -17.01 -2.90
N ARG A 63 -10.98 -15.94 -3.30
CA ARG A 63 -11.23 -15.27 -4.58
C ARG A 63 -9.99 -14.59 -5.13
N SER A 64 -9.95 -14.50 -6.45
CA SER A 64 -9.00 -13.63 -7.14
C SER A 64 -9.74 -12.50 -7.83
N SER A 65 -9.04 -11.39 -8.07
CA SER A 65 -9.58 -10.25 -8.79
C SER A 65 -10.86 -9.65 -8.20
N PRO A 66 -10.98 -9.53 -6.86
CA PRO A 66 -12.07 -8.73 -6.31
C PRO A 66 -11.82 -7.23 -6.56
N ALA A 67 -12.86 -6.45 -6.60
CA ALA A 67 -12.71 -5.01 -6.39
C ALA A 67 -12.68 -4.73 -4.87
N VAL A 68 -11.78 -3.85 -4.43
CA VAL A 68 -11.61 -3.53 -3.01
C VAL A 68 -11.66 -2.02 -2.81
N VAL A 69 -12.40 -1.61 -1.80
CA VAL A 69 -12.58 -0.19 -1.44
C VAL A 69 -12.46 -0.02 0.06
N VAL A 70 -11.65 0.94 0.50
CA VAL A 70 -11.66 1.41 1.89
C VAL A 70 -12.76 2.45 2.03
N LEU A 71 -13.66 2.24 2.98
CA LEU A 71 -14.80 3.12 3.23
C LEU A 71 -14.44 4.22 4.21
N GLY A 72 -15.23 5.29 4.25
CA GLY A 72 -14.97 6.45 5.11
C GLY A 72 -15.06 6.18 6.62
N ASP A 73 -15.62 5.03 7.04
CA ASP A 73 -15.67 4.58 8.42
C ASP A 73 -14.49 3.66 8.80
N GLY A 74 -13.52 3.48 7.91
CA GLY A 74 -12.35 2.62 8.12
C GLY A 74 -12.60 1.14 7.86
N THR A 75 -13.78 0.74 7.38
CA THR A 75 -14.01 -0.64 6.95
C THR A 75 -13.53 -0.86 5.52
N VAL A 76 -13.25 -2.11 5.14
CA VAL A 76 -12.79 -2.49 3.81
C VAL A 76 -13.83 -3.39 3.15
N LEU A 77 -14.41 -2.91 2.04
CA LEU A 77 -15.32 -3.70 1.21
C LEU A 77 -14.53 -4.49 0.17
N VAL A 78 -14.80 -5.78 0.09
CA VAL A 78 -14.31 -6.69 -0.96
C VAL A 78 -15.52 -7.17 -1.75
N ALA A 79 -15.57 -6.84 -3.04
CA ALA A 79 -16.72 -7.13 -3.88
C ALA A 79 -16.37 -8.02 -5.07
N GLY A 80 -17.19 -9.03 -5.33
CA GLY A 80 -17.06 -9.90 -6.49
C GLY A 80 -15.74 -10.65 -6.59
N GLY A 81 -15.25 -10.84 -7.80
CA GLY A 81 -14.03 -11.58 -8.13
C GLY A 81 -14.32 -12.98 -8.65
N LEU A 82 -13.25 -13.73 -8.93
CA LEU A 82 -13.30 -15.08 -9.46
C LEU A 82 -13.10 -16.08 -8.33
N THR A 83 -14.03 -16.99 -8.16
CA THR A 83 -13.98 -18.13 -7.23
C THR A 83 -13.71 -19.43 -7.98
N ALA A 84 -13.61 -20.55 -7.27
CA ALA A 84 -13.48 -21.87 -7.88
C ALA A 84 -14.65 -22.24 -8.82
N THR A 85 -15.84 -21.64 -8.61
CA THR A 85 -17.04 -21.89 -9.40
C THR A 85 -17.33 -20.80 -10.45
N GLY A 86 -16.42 -19.81 -10.60
CA GLY A 86 -16.58 -18.69 -11.54
C GLY A 86 -16.75 -17.36 -10.85
N PRO A 87 -17.19 -16.31 -11.58
CA PRO A 87 -17.46 -15.00 -11.01
C PRO A 87 -18.50 -15.05 -9.90
N THR A 88 -18.35 -14.22 -8.86
CA THR A 88 -19.26 -14.17 -7.72
C THR A 88 -19.91 -12.80 -7.57
N ASP A 89 -21.09 -12.79 -6.96
CA ASP A 89 -21.86 -11.62 -6.54
C ASP A 89 -21.71 -11.33 -5.03
N SER A 90 -20.96 -12.18 -4.31
CA SER A 90 -20.77 -11.99 -2.88
C SER A 90 -19.85 -10.81 -2.58
N THR A 91 -20.15 -10.14 -1.49
CA THR A 91 -19.28 -9.11 -0.91
C THR A 91 -18.94 -9.45 0.53
N GLU A 92 -17.79 -9.03 0.97
CA GLU A 92 -17.31 -9.20 2.34
C GLU A 92 -16.77 -7.87 2.87
N ILE A 93 -16.93 -7.62 4.16
CA ILE A 93 -16.52 -6.39 4.81
C ILE A 93 -15.58 -6.75 5.94
N LEU A 94 -14.38 -6.17 5.92
CA LEU A 94 -13.43 -6.22 7.02
C LEU A 94 -13.58 -4.95 7.86
N ASP A 95 -13.84 -5.13 9.14
CA ASP A 95 -13.69 -4.08 10.13
C ASP A 95 -12.23 -4.08 10.60
N LEU A 96 -11.48 -3.02 10.27
CA LEU A 96 -10.06 -2.91 10.60
C LEU A 96 -9.82 -2.75 12.11
N ALA A 97 -10.77 -2.19 12.85
CA ALA A 97 -10.64 -1.99 14.29
C ALA A 97 -10.74 -3.30 15.06
N THR A 98 -11.61 -4.21 14.61
CA THR A 98 -11.85 -5.50 15.28
C THR A 98 -11.17 -6.68 14.58
N GLY A 99 -10.66 -6.49 13.36
CA GLY A 99 -10.10 -7.55 12.52
C GLY A 99 -11.12 -8.58 12.05
N LYS A 100 -12.43 -8.31 12.12
CA LYS A 100 -13.46 -9.29 11.81
C LYS A 100 -14.07 -9.09 10.42
N TRP A 101 -14.30 -10.22 9.74
CA TRP A 101 -15.03 -10.27 8.48
C TRP A 101 -16.52 -10.48 8.72
N ALA A 102 -17.33 -9.80 7.92
CA ALA A 102 -18.76 -10.02 7.83
C ALA A 102 -19.19 -10.07 6.36
N LEU A 103 -20.29 -10.78 6.06
CA LEU A 103 -20.91 -10.70 4.73
C LEU A 103 -21.43 -9.28 4.50
N GLY A 104 -21.15 -8.71 3.33
CA GLY A 104 -21.71 -7.45 2.88
C GLY A 104 -23.02 -7.61 2.09
N PRO A 105 -23.56 -6.52 1.52
CA PRO A 105 -24.69 -6.57 0.62
C PRO A 105 -24.35 -7.36 -0.64
N ARG A 106 -25.16 -8.36 -0.97
CA ARG A 106 -24.92 -9.17 -2.16
C ARG A 106 -25.21 -8.34 -3.41
N MET A 107 -24.31 -8.37 -4.38
CA MET A 107 -24.51 -7.73 -5.68
C MET A 107 -25.66 -8.40 -6.44
N THR A 108 -26.28 -7.67 -7.33
CA THR A 108 -27.34 -8.21 -8.22
C THR A 108 -26.76 -9.05 -9.35
N THR A 109 -25.48 -8.83 -9.68
CA THR A 109 -24.80 -9.50 -10.80
C THR A 109 -23.43 -10.03 -10.37
N LYS A 110 -23.12 -11.26 -10.73
CA LYS A 110 -21.79 -11.85 -10.55
C LYS A 110 -20.79 -11.12 -11.44
N ARG A 111 -19.61 -10.76 -10.87
CA ARG A 111 -18.64 -9.95 -11.61
C ARG A 111 -17.19 -10.28 -11.27
N VAL A 112 -16.35 -10.30 -12.30
CA VAL A 112 -14.89 -10.23 -12.21
C VAL A 112 -14.39 -9.19 -13.22
N GLY A 113 -13.34 -8.44 -12.95
CA GLY A 113 -12.87 -7.40 -13.85
C GLY A 113 -13.73 -6.14 -13.87
N HIS A 114 -14.57 -5.98 -12.86
CA HIS A 114 -15.35 -4.78 -12.60
C HIS A 114 -14.54 -3.78 -11.77
N THR A 115 -15.03 -2.56 -11.68
CA THR A 115 -14.50 -1.55 -10.75
C THR A 115 -15.49 -1.28 -9.62
N ALA A 116 -14.96 -0.85 -8.47
CA ALA A 116 -15.72 -0.34 -7.34
C ALA A 116 -15.20 1.05 -7.00
N THR A 117 -16.07 2.04 -7.02
CA THR A 117 -15.72 3.44 -6.79
C THR A 117 -16.53 3.98 -5.63
N LEU A 118 -15.85 4.43 -4.56
CA LEU A 118 -16.49 5.10 -3.42
C LEU A 118 -17.02 6.47 -3.86
N LEU A 119 -18.31 6.71 -3.70
CA LEU A 119 -18.97 7.96 -4.01
C LEU A 119 -18.92 8.93 -2.82
N LYS A 120 -19.22 10.21 -3.07
CA LYS A 120 -19.17 11.26 -2.02
C LYS A 120 -20.18 11.04 -0.90
N ASP A 121 -21.27 10.32 -1.17
CA ASP A 121 -22.32 9.98 -0.18
C ASP A 121 -21.99 8.74 0.66
N GLY A 122 -20.84 8.12 0.43
CA GLY A 122 -20.38 6.90 1.12
C GLY A 122 -20.94 5.60 0.53
N THR A 123 -21.71 5.65 -0.55
CA THR A 123 -22.11 4.46 -1.31
C THR A 123 -20.99 4.06 -2.29
N VAL A 124 -21.05 2.83 -2.81
CA VAL A 124 -20.03 2.30 -3.73
C VAL A 124 -20.67 1.98 -5.07
N LEU A 125 -20.21 2.64 -6.13
CA LEU A 125 -20.60 2.35 -7.49
C LEU A 125 -19.79 1.16 -8.03
N ILE A 126 -20.49 0.13 -8.46
CA ILE A 126 -19.91 -1.02 -9.16
C ILE A 126 -20.20 -0.89 -10.65
N THR A 127 -19.17 -0.97 -11.50
CA THR A 127 -19.36 -0.85 -12.95
C THR A 127 -18.75 -2.01 -13.72
N GLY A 128 -19.48 -2.52 -14.72
CA GLY A 128 -19.00 -3.50 -15.69
C GLY A 128 -18.55 -4.83 -15.10
N GLY A 129 -17.52 -5.40 -15.68
CA GLY A 129 -16.95 -6.70 -15.36
C GLY A 129 -17.41 -7.81 -16.30
N ASP A 130 -16.84 -8.99 -16.13
CA ASP A 130 -17.25 -10.23 -16.82
C ASP A 130 -18.15 -11.05 -15.89
N THR A 131 -19.29 -11.50 -16.41
CA THR A 131 -20.30 -12.27 -15.67
C THR A 131 -20.08 -13.78 -15.72
N GLY A 132 -19.04 -14.22 -16.45
CA GLY A 132 -18.80 -15.62 -16.81
C GLY A 132 -19.34 -15.98 -18.20
N THR A 133 -20.24 -15.17 -18.74
CA THR A 133 -20.76 -15.29 -20.11
C THR A 133 -20.28 -14.19 -21.04
N GLY A 134 -19.57 -13.19 -20.50
CA GLY A 134 -19.00 -12.05 -21.21
C GLY A 134 -19.08 -10.77 -20.42
N ALA A 135 -18.49 -9.71 -20.98
CA ALA A 135 -18.50 -8.39 -20.36
C ALA A 135 -19.91 -7.80 -20.29
N THR A 136 -20.19 -7.02 -19.23
CA THR A 136 -21.47 -6.36 -19.02
C THR A 136 -21.33 -4.83 -19.06
N ALA A 137 -22.42 -4.15 -19.42
CA ALA A 137 -22.58 -2.69 -19.30
C ALA A 137 -23.31 -2.30 -18.01
N SER A 138 -23.84 -3.27 -17.27
CA SER A 138 -24.66 -3.01 -16.09
C SER A 138 -23.85 -2.42 -14.94
N ILE A 139 -24.52 -1.59 -14.15
CA ILE A 139 -23.96 -0.99 -12.95
C ILE A 139 -24.90 -1.20 -11.78
N GLU A 140 -24.36 -1.10 -10.57
CA GLU A 140 -25.14 -1.15 -9.35
C GLU A 140 -24.50 -0.29 -8.25
N ILE A 141 -25.31 0.16 -7.31
CA ILE A 141 -24.86 0.95 -6.15
C ILE A 141 -25.03 0.10 -4.91
N LEU A 142 -23.94 -0.08 -4.18
CA LEU A 142 -23.91 -0.75 -2.88
C LEU A 142 -23.98 0.29 -1.77
N ASN A 143 -24.97 0.18 -0.91
CA ASN A 143 -25.00 0.88 0.37
C ASN A 143 -24.61 -0.11 1.48
N VAL A 144 -23.34 -0.01 1.92
CA VAL A 144 -22.78 -0.93 2.90
C VAL A 144 -23.44 -0.78 4.27
N LYS A 145 -23.77 0.45 4.69
CA LYS A 145 -24.45 0.74 5.95
C LYS A 145 -25.88 0.16 5.98
N ALA A 146 -26.63 0.38 4.90
CA ALA A 146 -28.00 -0.14 4.76
C ALA A 146 -28.04 -1.63 4.39
N ARG A 147 -26.89 -2.23 4.06
CA ARG A 147 -26.77 -3.61 3.55
C ARG A 147 -27.64 -3.89 2.32
N THR A 148 -27.70 -2.93 1.42
CA THR A 148 -28.49 -3.02 0.19
C THR A 148 -27.62 -2.90 -1.05
N SER A 149 -28.04 -3.57 -2.13
CA SER A 149 -27.54 -3.39 -3.48
C SER A 149 -28.70 -2.99 -4.37
N LEU A 150 -28.50 -1.97 -5.16
CA LEU A 150 -29.51 -1.47 -6.09
C LEU A 150 -28.93 -1.51 -7.51
N ALA A 151 -29.53 -2.34 -8.37
CA ALA A 151 -29.28 -2.26 -9.80
C ALA A 151 -29.74 -0.90 -10.34
N VAL A 152 -28.85 -0.19 -11.02
CA VAL A 152 -29.18 1.08 -11.67
C VAL A 152 -29.64 0.80 -13.09
N PRO A 153 -30.84 1.24 -13.52
CA PRO A 153 -31.33 1.00 -14.88
C PRO A 153 -30.49 1.64 -15.99
N ALA A 154 -29.75 2.70 -15.66
CA ALA A 154 -28.86 3.37 -16.60
C ALA A 154 -27.60 2.53 -16.81
N GLU A 155 -27.49 1.84 -17.93
CA GLU A 155 -26.30 1.08 -18.32
C GLU A 155 -25.27 1.96 -19.05
N MET A 156 -23.99 1.56 -19.02
CA MET A 156 -22.97 2.09 -19.91
C MET A 156 -23.31 1.79 -21.37
N THR A 157 -22.86 2.61 -22.29
CA THR A 157 -22.98 2.34 -23.74
C THR A 157 -22.12 1.13 -24.15
N PHE A 158 -20.98 0.97 -23.50
CA PHE A 158 -20.00 -0.07 -23.83
C PHE A 158 -19.91 -1.11 -22.72
N LYS A 159 -20.12 -2.39 -23.06
CA LYS A 159 -19.82 -3.51 -22.17
C LYS A 159 -18.32 -3.54 -21.93
N ARG A 160 -17.91 -3.58 -20.65
CA ARG A 160 -16.50 -3.45 -20.28
C ARG A 160 -16.10 -4.41 -19.19
N SER A 161 -14.97 -5.07 -19.37
CA SER A 161 -14.21 -5.74 -18.32
C SER A 161 -12.77 -5.24 -18.39
N GLY A 162 -12.11 -5.05 -17.25
CA GLY A 162 -10.75 -4.57 -17.24
C GLY A 162 -10.58 -3.10 -17.64
N HIS A 163 -11.61 -2.33 -17.46
CA HIS A 163 -11.60 -0.87 -17.55
C HIS A 163 -11.07 -0.26 -16.26
N ALA A 164 -10.83 1.04 -16.28
CA ALA A 164 -10.54 1.83 -15.09
C ALA A 164 -11.67 2.82 -14.82
N ALA A 165 -11.86 3.16 -13.53
CA ALA A 165 -12.82 4.16 -13.09
C ALA A 165 -12.21 5.04 -11.99
N VAL A 166 -12.57 6.33 -11.98
CA VAL A 166 -12.14 7.29 -10.95
C VAL A 166 -13.26 8.27 -10.64
N LEU A 167 -13.46 8.59 -9.37
CA LEU A 167 -14.35 9.67 -8.93
C LEU A 167 -13.66 11.01 -9.18
N MET A 168 -14.24 11.82 -10.05
CA MET A 168 -13.77 13.17 -10.38
C MET A 168 -14.14 14.17 -9.27
N GLU A 169 -13.43 15.29 -9.19
CA GLU A 169 -13.71 16.36 -8.21
C GLU A 169 -15.15 16.91 -8.32
N ASN A 170 -15.71 16.93 -9.53
CA ASN A 170 -17.09 17.34 -9.79
C ASN A 170 -18.15 16.31 -9.33
N GLY A 171 -17.73 15.19 -8.73
CA GLY A 171 -18.61 14.13 -8.22
C GLY A 171 -19.09 13.14 -9.26
N LYS A 172 -18.72 13.27 -10.53
CA LYS A 172 -18.99 12.27 -11.56
C LYS A 172 -17.92 11.18 -11.56
N VAL A 173 -18.25 9.99 -12.03
CA VAL A 173 -17.30 8.89 -12.18
C VAL A 173 -16.91 8.75 -13.63
N LEU A 174 -15.62 8.94 -13.92
CA LEU A 174 -15.05 8.70 -15.24
C LEU A 174 -14.71 7.22 -15.38
N VAL A 175 -15.19 6.60 -16.45
CA VAL A 175 -14.93 5.20 -16.81
C VAL A 175 -14.34 5.14 -18.21
N THR A 176 -13.20 4.47 -18.39
CA THR A 176 -12.55 4.38 -19.70
C THR A 176 -11.81 3.07 -19.91
N GLY A 177 -11.57 2.74 -21.18
CA GLY A 177 -10.87 1.52 -21.57
C GLY A 177 -11.66 0.25 -21.33
N GLY A 178 -10.94 -0.86 -21.17
CA GLY A 178 -11.51 -2.20 -21.01
C GLY A 178 -11.82 -2.89 -22.34
N THR A 179 -12.44 -4.04 -22.26
CA THR A 179 -12.77 -4.87 -23.43
C THR A 179 -14.12 -5.57 -23.25
N ASP A 180 -14.79 -5.87 -24.34
CA ASP A 180 -15.96 -6.75 -24.35
C ASP A 180 -15.65 -8.18 -24.86
N TRP A 181 -14.37 -8.46 -25.14
CA TRP A 181 -13.84 -9.72 -25.66
C TRP A 181 -14.31 -10.12 -27.07
N VAL A 182 -15.32 -9.44 -27.59
CA VAL A 182 -15.91 -9.70 -28.92
C VAL A 182 -15.58 -8.59 -29.88
N LYS A 183 -15.84 -7.34 -29.48
CA LYS A 183 -15.63 -6.15 -30.31
C LYS A 183 -14.24 -5.55 -30.18
N GLY A 184 -13.48 -5.96 -29.15
CA GLY A 184 -12.11 -5.55 -28.94
C GLY A 184 -11.90 -4.67 -27.71
N ILE A 185 -10.81 -3.93 -27.73
CA ILE A 185 -10.37 -3.05 -26.61
C ILE A 185 -10.90 -1.64 -26.88
N TRP A 186 -11.45 -1.02 -25.84
CA TRP A 186 -12.08 0.28 -25.94
C TRP A 186 -11.09 1.44 -25.74
N PHE A 187 -11.27 2.51 -26.51
CA PHE A 187 -10.69 3.83 -26.27
C PHE A 187 -11.74 4.83 -25.76
N GLN A 188 -13.03 4.49 -25.87
CA GLN A 188 -14.13 5.35 -25.45
C GLN A 188 -14.18 5.48 -23.92
N ALA A 189 -14.55 6.68 -23.49
CA ALA A 189 -14.80 6.99 -22.09
C ALA A 189 -16.24 7.48 -21.88
N GLU A 190 -16.74 7.27 -20.67
CA GLU A 190 -18.08 7.65 -20.25
C GLU A 190 -18.06 8.23 -18.85
N LEU A 191 -18.90 9.21 -18.58
CA LEU A 191 -19.10 9.82 -17.26
C LEU A 191 -20.45 9.38 -16.68
N PHE A 192 -20.44 8.84 -15.51
CA PHE A 192 -21.63 8.60 -14.70
C PHE A 192 -21.87 9.76 -13.74
N ASP A 193 -23.06 10.30 -13.73
CA ASP A 193 -23.53 11.31 -12.80
C ASP A 193 -24.41 10.63 -11.73
N PRO A 194 -23.89 10.42 -10.50
CA PRO A 194 -24.66 9.74 -9.45
C PRO A 194 -25.91 10.51 -9.02
N ALA A 195 -25.90 11.85 -9.10
CA ALA A 195 -27.03 12.66 -8.70
C ALA A 195 -28.21 12.54 -9.67
N GLN A 196 -27.92 12.28 -10.95
CA GLN A 196 -28.92 12.13 -12.01
C GLN A 196 -29.16 10.68 -12.42
N ASN A 197 -28.36 9.73 -11.92
CA ASN A 197 -28.32 8.35 -12.38
C ASN A 197 -28.22 8.24 -13.91
N LYS A 198 -27.31 9.01 -14.51
CA LYS A 198 -27.23 9.15 -15.97
C LYS A 198 -25.80 9.07 -16.47
N TRP A 199 -25.61 8.39 -17.60
CA TRP A 199 -24.37 8.37 -18.35
C TRP A 199 -24.32 9.47 -19.43
N SER A 200 -23.13 9.97 -19.68
CA SER A 200 -22.82 10.86 -20.79
C SER A 200 -21.47 10.49 -21.40
N PRO A 201 -21.27 10.73 -22.71
CA PRO A 201 -19.96 10.53 -23.31
C PRO A 201 -18.87 11.42 -22.67
N ALA A 202 -17.67 10.86 -22.53
CA ALA A 202 -16.50 11.57 -22.00
C ALA A 202 -15.36 11.66 -23.03
N GLY A 203 -15.71 11.83 -24.31
CA GLY A 203 -14.74 11.75 -25.37
C GLY A 203 -14.11 10.35 -25.49
N GLY A 204 -13.04 10.24 -26.25
CA GLY A 204 -12.27 9.01 -26.41
C GLY A 204 -10.78 9.29 -26.32
N MET A 205 -10.04 8.35 -25.73
CA MET A 205 -8.58 8.32 -25.83
C MET A 205 -8.15 8.15 -27.29
N SER A 206 -6.93 8.51 -27.62
CA SER A 206 -6.36 8.23 -28.94
C SER A 206 -5.97 6.76 -29.10
N THR A 207 -5.77 6.06 -27.98
CA THR A 207 -5.30 4.68 -27.94
C THR A 207 -6.24 3.82 -27.11
N SER A 208 -6.60 2.63 -27.62
CA SER A 208 -7.39 1.65 -26.87
C SER A 208 -6.54 1.02 -25.76
N ARG A 209 -7.13 0.86 -24.55
CA ARG A 209 -6.43 0.41 -23.35
C ARG A 209 -7.25 -0.59 -22.58
N VAL A 210 -6.57 -1.63 -22.09
CA VAL A 210 -7.12 -2.60 -21.13
C VAL A 210 -6.11 -2.83 -20.02
N SER A 211 -6.56 -3.02 -18.78
CA SER A 211 -5.64 -3.10 -17.62
C SER A 211 -4.80 -1.83 -17.42
N LEU A 212 -5.41 -0.71 -17.71
CA LEU A 212 -4.84 0.62 -17.46
C LEU A 212 -5.11 1.03 -16.02
N SER A 213 -4.41 2.06 -15.56
CA SER A 213 -4.77 2.79 -14.34
C SER A 213 -5.24 4.22 -14.65
N LEU A 214 -6.14 4.75 -13.81
CA LEU A 214 -6.57 6.14 -13.84
C LEU A 214 -6.14 6.82 -12.55
N HIS A 215 -5.53 7.99 -12.68
CA HIS A 215 -5.04 8.80 -11.57
C HIS A 215 -5.60 10.20 -11.63
N LEU A 216 -6.22 10.65 -10.53
CA LEU A 216 -6.66 12.03 -10.42
C LEU A 216 -5.43 12.92 -10.21
N LEU A 217 -5.33 13.97 -11.01
CA LEU A 217 -4.30 14.99 -10.93
C LEU A 217 -4.87 16.27 -10.31
N ALA A 218 -3.99 17.14 -9.84
CA ALA A 218 -4.38 18.48 -9.39
C ALA A 218 -5.14 19.23 -10.50
N GLY A 219 -6.14 20.02 -10.11
CA GLY A 219 -7.01 20.72 -11.06
C GLY A 219 -8.12 19.87 -11.66
N GLY A 220 -8.37 18.68 -11.10
CA GLY A 220 -9.49 17.82 -11.49
C GLY A 220 -9.28 17.04 -12.78
N PHE A 221 -8.08 17.03 -13.35
CA PHE A 221 -7.73 16.19 -14.51
C PHE A 221 -7.61 14.71 -14.11
N ALA A 222 -7.75 13.80 -15.09
CA ALA A 222 -7.46 12.40 -14.89
C ALA A 222 -6.39 11.91 -15.89
N LEU A 223 -5.40 11.16 -15.40
CA LEU A 223 -4.34 10.57 -16.21
C LEU A 223 -4.58 9.08 -16.40
N ALA A 224 -4.69 8.64 -17.65
CA ALA A 224 -4.71 7.23 -18.02
C ALA A 224 -3.29 6.77 -18.36
N VAL A 225 -2.82 5.71 -17.67
CA VAL A 225 -1.46 5.19 -17.82
C VAL A 225 -1.48 3.71 -18.13
N GLY A 226 -0.62 3.29 -19.07
CA GLY A 226 -0.44 1.90 -19.45
C GLY A 226 -1.65 1.28 -20.15
N GLY A 227 -1.68 -0.05 -20.18
CA GLY A 227 -2.78 -0.80 -20.80
C GLY A 227 -2.80 -0.79 -22.32
N ASP A 228 -1.83 -0.14 -22.96
CA ASP A 228 -1.57 -0.15 -24.39
C ASP A 228 -0.28 -0.93 -24.71
N GLN A 229 0.01 -1.11 -25.98
CA GLN A 229 1.28 -1.73 -26.41
C GLN A 229 2.39 -0.69 -26.69
N GLY A 230 2.09 0.58 -26.44
CA GLY A 230 3.04 1.69 -26.51
C GLY A 230 3.52 2.11 -25.12
N ALA A 231 4.30 3.15 -25.07
CA ALA A 231 4.68 3.81 -23.82
C ALA A 231 3.83 5.07 -23.61
N THR A 232 2.54 5.05 -24.02
CA THR A 232 1.73 6.25 -24.07
C THR A 232 0.88 6.45 -22.81
N SER A 233 0.62 7.71 -22.50
CA SER A 233 -0.32 8.13 -21.46
C SER A 233 -1.16 9.27 -21.98
N GLU A 234 -2.38 9.40 -21.46
CA GLU A 234 -3.32 10.42 -21.92
C GLU A 234 -4.03 11.07 -20.73
N LYS A 235 -4.25 12.37 -20.85
CA LYS A 235 -4.90 13.19 -19.82
C LYS A 235 -6.29 13.59 -20.28
N TYR A 236 -7.28 13.36 -19.41
CA TYR A 236 -8.65 13.83 -19.59
C TYR A 236 -8.83 15.18 -18.90
N ASP A 237 -9.40 16.13 -19.62
CA ASP A 237 -9.82 17.43 -19.13
C ASP A 237 -11.34 17.47 -19.00
N PRO A 238 -11.88 17.54 -17.77
CA PRO A 238 -13.32 17.57 -17.55
C PRO A 238 -13.99 18.88 -17.99
N SER A 239 -13.24 19.97 -18.16
CA SER A 239 -13.79 21.27 -18.58
C SER A 239 -14.09 21.30 -20.07
N SER A 240 -13.22 20.72 -20.87
CA SER A 240 -13.39 20.60 -22.33
C SER A 240 -14.01 19.26 -22.75
N ASN A 241 -14.12 18.30 -21.85
CA ASN A 241 -14.57 16.94 -22.12
C ASN A 241 -13.71 16.23 -23.19
N THR A 242 -12.40 16.45 -23.17
CA THR A 242 -11.47 15.91 -24.17
C THR A 242 -10.28 15.18 -23.55
N TRP A 243 -9.72 14.24 -24.33
CA TRP A 243 -8.46 13.58 -24.02
C TRP A 243 -7.34 14.21 -24.85
N SER A 244 -6.17 14.31 -24.24
CA SER A 244 -4.92 14.76 -24.89
C SER A 244 -3.76 13.86 -24.52
N GLY A 245 -2.89 13.57 -25.49
CA GLY A 245 -1.65 12.86 -25.22
C GLY A 245 -0.73 13.70 -24.32
N VAL A 246 -0.05 13.05 -23.38
CA VAL A 246 1.03 13.63 -22.59
C VAL A 246 2.37 13.05 -23.03
N ALA A 247 3.48 13.47 -22.42
CA ALA A 247 4.79 12.90 -22.70
C ALA A 247 4.76 11.36 -22.60
N LYS A 248 5.57 10.70 -23.42
CA LYS A 248 5.68 9.24 -23.41
C LYS A 248 6.59 8.77 -22.28
N MET A 249 6.26 7.64 -21.66
CA MET A 249 7.17 6.90 -20.80
C MET A 249 8.40 6.44 -21.59
N ASN A 250 9.52 6.22 -20.90
CA ASN A 250 10.74 5.66 -21.51
C ASN A 250 10.59 4.15 -21.82
N ALA A 251 9.69 3.47 -21.10
CA ALA A 251 9.46 2.04 -21.28
C ALA A 251 7.97 1.74 -21.55
N LYS A 252 7.71 0.78 -22.43
CA LYS A 252 6.38 0.18 -22.57
C LYS A 252 6.03 -0.55 -21.28
N ARG A 253 4.77 -0.44 -20.85
CA ARG A 253 4.32 -1.09 -19.61
C ARG A 253 2.89 -1.58 -19.74
N TYR A 254 2.73 -2.89 -19.75
CA TYR A 254 1.44 -3.55 -19.65
C TYR A 254 1.30 -4.18 -18.27
N SER A 255 0.17 -4.03 -17.62
CA SER A 255 -0.05 -4.54 -16.25
C SER A 255 1.00 -4.06 -15.23
N SER A 256 1.39 -2.79 -15.34
CA SER A 256 2.22 -2.11 -14.35
C SER A 256 1.41 -1.74 -13.10
N GLY A 257 2.10 -1.60 -11.98
CA GLY A 257 1.55 -0.90 -10.83
C GLY A 257 1.67 0.60 -11.02
N ALA A 258 0.70 1.37 -10.50
CA ALA A 258 0.80 2.83 -10.48
C ALA A 258 0.18 3.41 -9.20
N ALA A 259 0.70 4.55 -8.74
CA ALA A 259 0.23 5.25 -7.55
C ALA A 259 0.45 6.75 -7.65
N THR A 260 -0.54 7.54 -7.21
CA THR A 260 -0.37 9.00 -7.07
C THR A 260 0.43 9.29 -5.80
N LEU A 261 1.51 10.04 -5.92
CA LEU A 261 2.38 10.45 -4.81
C LEU A 261 1.79 11.68 -4.07
N ARG A 262 2.38 12.02 -2.90
CA ARG A 262 1.91 13.17 -2.10
C ARG A 262 2.11 14.52 -2.79
N ASP A 263 3.15 14.64 -3.61
CA ASP A 263 3.45 15.84 -4.41
C ASP A 263 2.61 15.97 -5.70
N GLY A 264 1.68 15.04 -5.91
CA GLY A 264 0.80 15.02 -7.08
C GLY A 264 1.39 14.37 -8.33
N LYS A 265 2.63 13.90 -8.28
CA LYS A 265 3.20 13.06 -9.35
C LYS A 265 2.57 11.68 -9.37
N VAL A 266 2.76 10.96 -10.47
CA VAL A 266 2.28 9.58 -10.63
C VAL A 266 3.47 8.66 -10.83
N LEU A 267 3.72 7.78 -9.85
CA LEU A 267 4.70 6.70 -9.97
C LEU A 267 4.10 5.54 -10.77
N VAL A 268 4.85 5.03 -11.74
CA VAL A 268 4.53 3.80 -12.46
C VAL A 268 5.73 2.87 -12.37
N ALA A 269 5.52 1.63 -11.95
CA ALA A 269 6.59 0.68 -11.74
C ALA A 269 6.28 -0.69 -12.37
N GLY A 270 7.33 -1.37 -12.82
CA GLY A 270 7.22 -2.70 -13.38
C GLY A 270 6.32 -2.76 -14.61
N GLY A 271 5.56 -3.81 -14.69
CA GLY A 271 4.75 -4.18 -15.86
C GLY A 271 5.50 -5.13 -16.78
N SER A 272 4.88 -5.48 -17.88
CA SER A 272 5.48 -6.30 -18.93
C SER A 272 5.83 -5.42 -20.13
N ALA A 273 7.06 -5.51 -20.59
CA ALA A 273 7.53 -4.98 -21.85
C ALA A 273 7.87 -6.17 -22.77
N ASP A 274 7.27 -6.17 -23.97
CA ASP A 274 7.50 -7.22 -24.97
C ASP A 274 7.39 -8.66 -24.44
N GLY A 275 6.44 -8.87 -23.48
CA GLY A 275 6.14 -10.16 -22.88
C GLY A 275 6.97 -10.53 -21.63
N ALA A 276 7.96 -9.74 -21.25
CA ALA A 276 8.78 -9.96 -20.07
C ALA A 276 8.51 -8.93 -18.97
N PRO A 277 8.46 -9.32 -17.68
CA PRO A 277 8.39 -8.38 -16.57
C PRO A 277 9.63 -7.50 -16.51
N VAL A 278 9.46 -6.22 -16.15
CA VAL A 278 10.53 -5.24 -15.99
C VAL A 278 10.67 -4.76 -14.54
N ARG A 279 11.87 -4.25 -14.19
CA ARG A 279 12.17 -3.70 -12.85
C ARG A 279 12.05 -2.19 -12.79
N SER A 280 12.19 -1.53 -13.94
CA SER A 280 12.25 -0.08 -14.00
C SER A 280 10.98 0.60 -13.52
N SER A 281 11.12 1.79 -12.97
CA SER A 281 10.02 2.68 -12.61
C SER A 281 10.24 4.09 -13.12
N GLU A 282 9.14 4.82 -13.29
CA GLU A 282 9.12 6.18 -13.80
C GLU A 282 8.10 7.03 -13.05
N GLU A 283 8.37 8.31 -12.89
CA GLU A 283 7.45 9.29 -12.33
C GLU A 283 7.00 10.27 -13.42
N TYR A 284 5.71 10.47 -13.50
CA TYR A 284 5.11 11.53 -14.29
C TYR A 284 4.92 12.78 -13.43
N ASP A 285 5.48 13.89 -13.89
CA ASP A 285 5.26 15.21 -13.31
C ASP A 285 4.24 15.98 -14.16
N PRO A 286 3.02 16.22 -13.64
CA PRO A 286 2.00 16.94 -14.39
C PRO A 286 2.33 18.43 -14.61
N ALA A 287 3.19 19.03 -13.77
CA ALA A 287 3.58 20.45 -13.92
C ALA A 287 4.51 20.67 -15.09
N THR A 288 5.42 19.72 -15.35
CA THR A 288 6.39 19.81 -16.45
C THR A 288 5.98 18.99 -17.68
N ASN A 289 4.91 18.17 -17.55
CA ASN A 289 4.50 17.19 -18.56
C ASN A 289 5.66 16.29 -18.99
N SER A 290 6.39 15.73 -18.04
CA SER A 290 7.55 14.88 -18.32
C SER A 290 7.56 13.60 -17.48
N TRP A 291 8.20 12.56 -18.03
CA TRP A 291 8.51 11.33 -17.31
C TRP A 291 9.99 11.30 -16.95
N THR A 292 10.29 10.96 -15.73
CA THR A 292 11.66 10.80 -15.21
C THR A 292 11.85 9.41 -14.61
N SER A 293 13.04 8.86 -14.68
CA SER A 293 13.34 7.57 -14.04
C SER A 293 13.19 7.69 -12.53
N ALA A 294 12.51 6.73 -11.93
CA ALA A 294 12.32 6.58 -10.49
C ALA A 294 13.09 5.35 -9.94
N GLY A 295 14.20 5.00 -10.57
CA GLY A 295 15.03 3.86 -10.18
C GLY A 295 14.44 2.51 -10.59
N GLU A 296 15.02 1.45 -10.06
CA GLU A 296 14.66 0.07 -10.35
C GLU A 296 14.34 -0.72 -9.09
N MET A 297 13.28 -1.52 -9.14
CA MET A 297 13.02 -2.56 -8.15
C MET A 297 14.12 -3.64 -8.22
N THR A 298 14.34 -4.36 -7.13
CA THR A 298 15.25 -5.50 -7.11
C THR A 298 14.71 -6.69 -7.90
N ALA A 299 13.37 -6.84 -7.92
CA ALA A 299 12.69 -7.89 -8.66
C ALA A 299 11.85 -7.32 -9.81
N ALA A 300 11.91 -7.97 -10.97
CA ALA A 300 10.99 -7.68 -12.07
C ALA A 300 9.56 -8.10 -11.70
N ARG A 301 8.60 -7.20 -11.86
CA ARG A 301 7.21 -7.40 -11.45
C ARG A 301 6.24 -7.02 -12.55
N ALA A 302 5.30 -7.91 -12.83
CA ALA A 302 4.14 -7.62 -13.67
C ALA A 302 2.87 -8.10 -12.98
N SER A 303 1.74 -7.49 -13.30
CA SER A 303 0.45 -7.83 -12.69
C SER A 303 0.54 -7.80 -11.15
N PHE A 304 0.97 -6.71 -10.58
CA PHE A 304 1.08 -6.45 -9.14
C PHE A 304 0.44 -5.11 -8.81
N SER A 305 0.30 -4.81 -7.55
CA SER A 305 -0.30 -3.55 -7.11
C SER A 305 0.70 -2.69 -6.36
N LEU A 306 0.52 -1.38 -6.47
CA LEU A 306 1.16 -0.38 -5.65
C LEU A 306 0.15 0.20 -4.66
N ALA A 307 0.58 0.42 -3.44
CA ALA A 307 -0.20 1.14 -2.43
C ALA A 307 0.66 2.24 -1.81
N ARG A 308 0.19 3.49 -1.89
CA ARG A 308 0.83 4.61 -1.20
C ARG A 308 0.41 4.59 0.27
N LEU A 309 1.37 4.45 1.15
CA LEU A 309 1.20 4.47 2.60
C LEU A 309 0.97 5.90 3.12
N GLY A 310 0.46 6.01 4.33
CA GLY A 310 0.26 7.29 5.02
C GLY A 310 1.56 8.09 5.19
N SER A 311 2.70 7.44 5.38
CA SER A 311 4.04 8.06 5.35
C SER A 311 4.41 8.71 4.01
N GLY A 312 3.73 8.35 2.93
CA GLY A 312 4.04 8.77 1.55
C GLY A 312 4.91 7.77 0.79
N ALA A 313 5.51 6.79 1.47
CA ALA A 313 6.18 5.67 0.81
C ALA A 313 5.19 4.82 -0.01
N VAL A 314 5.67 4.08 -0.99
CA VAL A 314 4.81 3.24 -1.84
C VAL A 314 5.25 1.78 -1.74
N LEU A 315 4.34 0.92 -1.30
CA LEU A 315 4.54 -0.52 -1.23
C LEU A 315 4.26 -1.16 -2.59
N ALA A 316 5.19 -2.00 -3.06
CA ALA A 316 4.99 -2.97 -4.13
C ALA A 316 4.95 -4.37 -3.52
N ALA A 317 3.88 -5.13 -3.74
CA ALA A 317 3.73 -6.46 -3.16
C ALA A 317 3.26 -7.48 -4.19
N GLY A 318 3.85 -8.66 -4.14
CA GLY A 318 3.55 -9.76 -5.05
C GLY A 318 4.03 -9.54 -6.47
N SER A 319 3.82 -10.50 -7.31
CA SER A 319 4.01 -10.44 -8.77
C SER A 319 3.60 -11.77 -9.37
N TYR A 320 3.30 -11.76 -10.65
CA TYR A 320 3.21 -12.95 -11.48
C TYR A 320 4.26 -12.88 -12.58
N SER A 321 5.00 -13.95 -12.76
CA SER A 321 5.97 -14.12 -13.83
C SER A 321 5.91 -15.55 -14.38
N SER A 322 6.70 -15.86 -15.40
CA SER A 322 6.88 -17.23 -15.89
C SER A 322 7.40 -18.20 -14.80
N ALA A 323 8.06 -17.66 -13.77
CA ALA A 323 8.50 -18.43 -12.60
C ALA A 323 7.40 -18.64 -11.55
N GLY A 324 6.18 -18.11 -11.76
CA GLY A 324 5.03 -18.22 -10.86
C GLY A 324 4.81 -16.98 -10.00
N THR A 325 4.22 -17.19 -8.81
CA THR A 325 3.88 -16.14 -7.86
C THR A 325 4.99 -15.93 -6.85
N THR A 326 5.14 -14.69 -6.33
CA THR A 326 6.18 -14.35 -5.37
C THR A 326 5.62 -13.88 -4.02
N THR A 327 6.41 -14.06 -2.96
CA THR A 327 6.18 -13.47 -1.63
C THR A 327 6.87 -12.11 -1.47
N SER A 328 7.76 -11.75 -2.39
CA SER A 328 8.60 -10.56 -2.22
C SER A 328 7.79 -9.27 -2.25
N SER A 329 8.23 -8.31 -1.47
CA SER A 329 7.73 -6.93 -1.47
C SER A 329 8.88 -5.93 -1.42
N GLU A 330 8.63 -4.72 -1.86
CA GLU A 330 9.59 -3.62 -1.91
C GLU A 330 8.90 -2.30 -1.58
N ILE A 331 9.63 -1.37 -0.99
CA ILE A 331 9.15 -0.02 -0.68
C ILE A 331 9.89 0.98 -1.55
N PHE A 332 9.15 1.87 -2.16
CA PHE A 332 9.67 3.04 -2.83
C PHE A 332 9.58 4.26 -1.91
N TYR A 333 10.68 4.98 -1.79
CA TYR A 333 10.78 6.23 -1.06
C TYR A 333 10.86 7.40 -2.05
N PRO A 334 9.79 8.23 -2.19
CA PRO A 334 9.77 9.34 -3.15
C PRO A 334 10.83 10.41 -2.88
N SER A 335 11.24 10.59 -1.61
CA SER A 335 12.22 11.63 -1.21
C SER A 335 13.59 11.49 -1.88
N ASN A 336 13.97 10.29 -2.27
CA ASN A 336 15.27 10.01 -2.90
C ASN A 336 15.14 9.09 -4.12
N SER A 337 13.92 8.80 -4.58
CA SER A 337 13.60 7.92 -5.71
C SER A 337 14.28 6.55 -5.63
N THR A 338 14.28 5.92 -4.44
CA THR A 338 14.89 4.61 -4.23
C THR A 338 13.89 3.52 -3.88
N TRP A 339 14.19 2.32 -4.38
CA TRP A 339 13.51 1.08 -4.02
C TRP A 339 14.33 0.29 -3.00
N VAL A 340 13.70 -0.19 -1.96
CA VAL A 340 14.33 -1.00 -0.91
C VAL A 340 13.53 -2.28 -0.72
N PRO A 341 14.18 -3.45 -0.68
CA PRO A 341 13.51 -4.69 -0.33
C PRO A 341 12.83 -4.57 1.04
N ALA A 342 11.57 -5.02 1.11
CA ALA A 342 10.84 -5.13 2.35
C ALA A 342 10.75 -6.60 2.79
N GLN A 343 10.25 -6.84 3.99
CA GLN A 343 9.97 -8.19 4.48
C GLN A 343 9.03 -8.91 3.51
N SER A 344 9.24 -10.20 3.28
CA SER A 344 8.40 -11.01 2.40
C SER A 344 7.07 -11.36 3.06
N MET A 345 6.00 -11.40 2.26
CA MET A 345 4.71 -11.97 2.66
C MET A 345 4.87 -13.45 3.05
N LYS A 346 3.97 -13.96 3.86
CA LYS A 346 3.90 -15.39 4.21
C LYS A 346 3.34 -16.23 3.07
N VAL A 347 2.43 -15.66 2.28
CA VAL A 347 1.76 -16.35 1.17
C VAL A 347 2.20 -15.73 -0.14
N SER A 348 2.72 -16.56 -1.07
CA SER A 348 3.06 -16.08 -2.41
C SER A 348 1.79 -15.64 -3.13
N ARG A 349 1.86 -14.53 -3.83
CA ARG A 349 0.72 -13.99 -4.57
C ARG A 349 1.15 -13.52 -5.94
N GLY A 350 0.50 -14.07 -6.95
CA GLY A 350 0.48 -13.46 -8.26
C GLY A 350 -0.64 -12.43 -8.27
N ALA A 351 -0.35 -11.29 -8.77
CA ALA A 351 -1.29 -10.17 -8.80
C ALA A 351 -2.48 -10.35 -9.74
N GLN A 352 -2.58 -11.48 -10.41
CA GLN A 352 -3.86 -11.83 -11.00
C GLN A 352 -4.86 -12.05 -9.88
N GLY A 353 -5.17 -10.94 -9.18
CA GLY A 353 -6.28 -10.86 -8.32
C GLY A 353 -6.07 -10.71 -6.84
N CYS A 354 -4.89 -10.36 -6.34
CA CYS A 354 -4.82 -9.73 -5.04
C CYS A 354 -5.11 -8.23 -5.20
N ALA A 355 -5.91 -7.67 -4.31
CA ALA A 355 -6.00 -6.24 -4.18
C ALA A 355 -5.02 -5.79 -3.10
N VAL A 356 -4.29 -4.71 -3.38
CA VAL A 356 -3.49 -4.02 -2.38
C VAL A 356 -4.15 -2.67 -2.14
N VAL A 357 -4.55 -2.39 -0.93
CA VAL A 357 -5.16 -1.12 -0.55
C VAL A 357 -4.42 -0.55 0.63
N ALA A 358 -4.15 0.74 0.58
CA ALA A 358 -3.62 1.46 1.72
C ALA A 358 -4.76 1.86 2.67
N ALA A 359 -4.52 1.72 3.95
CA ALA A 359 -5.39 2.18 5.02
C ALA A 359 -4.51 2.90 6.06
N GLY A 360 -4.43 4.23 5.95
CA GLY A 360 -3.45 5.01 6.71
C GLY A 360 -2.02 4.61 6.35
N ASP A 361 -1.20 4.35 7.36
CA ASP A 361 0.20 3.89 7.18
C ASP A 361 0.31 2.35 7.15
N ALA A 362 -0.77 1.66 6.82
CA ALA A 362 -0.80 0.23 6.57
C ALA A 362 -1.24 -0.07 5.14
N ALA A 363 -0.91 -1.25 4.64
CA ALA A 363 -1.46 -1.79 3.40
C ALA A 363 -1.98 -3.21 3.62
N LEU A 364 -3.11 -3.52 2.99
CA LEU A 364 -3.70 -4.86 3.01
C LEU A 364 -3.50 -5.52 1.66
N VAL A 365 -3.06 -6.76 1.67
CA VAL A 365 -3.05 -7.62 0.49
C VAL A 365 -4.09 -8.71 0.67
N ILE A 366 -5.08 -8.75 -0.23
CA ILE A 366 -6.32 -9.50 -0.06
C ILE A 366 -6.49 -10.49 -1.19
N GLY A 367 -6.64 -11.78 -0.87
CA GLY A 367 -6.95 -12.83 -1.83
C GLY A 367 -5.87 -13.09 -2.88
N GLY A 368 -6.26 -13.46 -4.08
CA GLY A 368 -5.36 -13.73 -5.20
C GLY A 368 -5.15 -15.21 -5.49
N ARG A 369 -4.03 -15.52 -6.18
CA ARG A 369 -3.60 -16.88 -6.46
C ARG A 369 -2.22 -17.17 -5.86
N SER A 370 -2.07 -18.32 -5.25
CA SER A 370 -0.82 -18.84 -4.73
C SER A 370 -0.58 -20.22 -5.32
N GLY A 371 0.55 -20.44 -6.02
CA GLY A 371 0.85 -21.73 -6.65
C GLY A 371 -0.24 -22.22 -7.61
N GLY A 372 -0.96 -21.32 -8.28
CA GLY A 372 -2.06 -21.66 -9.21
C GLY A 372 -3.43 -21.80 -8.55
N SER A 373 -3.53 -21.95 -7.23
CA SER A 373 -4.78 -22.07 -6.47
C SER A 373 -5.27 -20.72 -5.97
N LEU A 374 -6.59 -20.58 -5.82
CA LEU A 374 -7.17 -19.38 -5.18
C LEU A 374 -6.86 -19.37 -3.69
N THR A 375 -6.58 -18.19 -3.15
CA THR A 375 -6.39 -18.01 -1.72
C THR A 375 -7.40 -17.01 -1.16
N GLY A 376 -7.86 -17.26 0.06
CA GLY A 376 -8.62 -16.30 0.86
C GLY A 376 -7.75 -15.55 1.86
N SER A 377 -6.45 -15.82 1.89
CA SER A 377 -5.58 -15.21 2.90
C SER A 377 -5.49 -13.69 2.74
N VAL A 378 -5.35 -13.03 3.87
CA VAL A 378 -5.16 -11.59 3.97
C VAL A 378 -3.92 -11.34 4.82
N GLU A 379 -3.08 -10.43 4.37
CA GLU A 379 -1.91 -9.98 5.11
C GLU A 379 -1.90 -8.46 5.19
N ILE A 380 -1.49 -7.95 6.33
CA ILE A 380 -1.36 -6.53 6.60
C ILE A 380 0.12 -6.18 6.67
N PHE A 381 0.53 -5.22 5.88
CA PHE A 381 1.84 -4.60 5.94
C PHE A 381 1.69 -3.28 6.71
N SER A 382 2.29 -3.18 7.86
CA SER A 382 2.20 -1.98 8.69
C SER A 382 3.53 -1.72 9.38
N ALA A 383 3.75 -0.45 9.72
CA ALA A 383 4.81 -0.12 10.66
C ALA A 383 4.53 -0.89 11.95
N THR A 384 5.45 -1.73 12.37
CA THR A 384 5.46 -2.18 13.75
C THR A 384 5.69 -0.94 14.59
N PRO A 385 4.87 -0.69 15.64
CA PRO A 385 5.30 0.22 16.65
C PRO A 385 6.70 -0.27 17.07
N ILE A 386 7.70 0.56 16.86
CA ILE A 386 8.98 0.28 17.52
C ILE A 386 8.56 0.18 18.99
N GLU A 387 8.54 -1.04 19.53
CA GLU A 387 8.43 -1.16 20.98
C GLU A 387 9.49 -0.21 21.49
N LYS A 388 9.05 0.85 22.18
CA LYS A 388 10.02 1.75 22.79
C LYS A 388 11.00 0.85 23.51
N PRO A 389 12.31 0.92 23.23
CA PRO A 389 13.25 0.08 23.94
C PRO A 389 12.88 0.13 25.41
N LYS A 390 12.95 -0.99 26.09
CA LYS A 390 12.59 -1.12 27.51
C LYS A 390 13.16 0.00 28.37
N TYR A 391 14.24 0.60 27.87
CA TYR A 391 14.95 1.72 28.45
C TYR A 391 15.04 2.84 27.40
N CYS A 392 14.25 3.90 27.55
CA CYS A 392 14.24 5.07 26.65
C CYS A 392 14.60 6.38 27.35
N GLN A 393 14.63 6.37 28.66
CA GLN A 393 14.97 7.54 29.46
C GLN A 393 16.17 7.21 30.36
N PRO A 394 17.03 8.20 30.64
CA PRO A 394 18.19 7.97 31.52
C PRO A 394 17.82 7.31 32.85
N ILE A 395 16.70 7.69 33.47
CA ILE A 395 16.20 7.16 34.70
C ILE A 395 15.84 5.66 34.64
N ASP A 396 15.54 5.14 33.49
CA ASP A 396 15.19 3.72 33.28
C ASP A 396 16.37 2.77 33.57
N LEU A 397 17.61 3.30 33.63
CA LEU A 397 18.80 2.53 33.97
C LEU A 397 18.99 2.35 35.48
N ILE A 398 18.29 3.09 36.32
CA ILE A 398 18.44 3.01 37.81
C ILE A 398 18.23 1.59 38.33
N PRO A 399 17.19 0.84 37.94
CA PRO A 399 17.01 -0.55 38.39
C PRO A 399 18.19 -1.46 38.05
N LEU A 400 18.85 -1.23 36.87
CA LEU A 400 20.00 -2.02 36.45
C LEU A 400 21.24 -1.72 37.32
N VAL A 401 21.46 -0.42 37.64
CA VAL A 401 22.54 0.00 38.53
C VAL A 401 22.32 -0.54 39.96
N LEU A 402 21.08 -0.51 40.46
CA LEU A 402 20.71 -1.08 41.76
C LEU A 402 20.89 -2.58 41.80
N ALA A 403 20.60 -3.31 40.73
CA ALA A 403 20.82 -4.76 40.64
C ALA A 403 22.31 -5.11 40.72
N ALA A 404 23.19 -4.21 40.29
CA ALA A 404 24.66 -4.37 40.35
C ALA A 404 25.28 -3.76 41.59
N SER A 405 24.51 -3.29 42.57
CA SER A 405 25.01 -2.53 43.73
C SER A 405 25.99 -3.33 44.60
N GLY A 406 25.83 -4.66 44.66
CA GLY A 406 26.73 -5.55 45.38
C GLY A 406 28.15 -5.66 44.81
N ASP A 407 28.29 -5.30 43.51
CA ASP A 407 29.56 -5.34 42.79
C ASP A 407 30.30 -3.97 42.85
N LEU A 408 29.57 -2.88 43.14
CA LEU A 408 30.12 -1.52 43.05
C LEU A 408 30.82 -1.09 44.36
N PRO A 409 31.98 -0.41 44.25
CA PRO A 409 32.72 0.01 45.45
C PRO A 409 32.04 1.19 46.15
N GLY A 410 31.74 1.04 47.42
CA GLY A 410 31.36 2.11 48.35
C GLY A 410 30.18 2.98 47.90
N GLN A 411 30.44 4.29 47.61
CA GLN A 411 29.40 5.24 47.17
C GLN A 411 29.24 5.34 45.66
N SER A 412 29.86 4.45 44.88
CA SER A 412 29.90 4.51 43.42
C SER A 412 28.53 4.33 42.80
N GLU A 413 27.67 3.50 43.35
CA GLU A 413 26.26 3.37 42.97
C GLU A 413 25.54 4.72 43.00
N ARG A 414 25.66 5.47 44.10
CA ARG A 414 25.04 6.79 44.22
C ARG A 414 25.55 7.77 43.18
N GLY A 415 26.85 7.70 42.85
CA GLY A 415 27.47 8.56 41.80
C GLY A 415 26.95 8.23 40.41
N LEU A 416 26.71 6.96 40.07
CA LEU A 416 26.11 6.53 38.83
C LEU A 416 24.63 6.96 38.75
N ILE A 417 23.88 6.74 39.82
CA ILE A 417 22.46 7.15 39.88
C ILE A 417 22.31 8.66 39.79
N ALA A 418 23.18 9.45 40.45
CA ALA A 418 23.16 10.91 40.34
C ALA A 418 23.35 11.41 38.91
N LYS A 419 24.19 10.74 38.10
CA LYS A 419 24.35 11.06 36.69
C LYS A 419 23.09 10.75 35.88
N LEU A 420 22.40 9.66 36.20
CA LEU A 420 21.14 9.31 35.52
C LEU A 420 20.03 10.34 35.81
N TYR A 421 19.94 10.85 37.03
CA TYR A 421 19.01 11.93 37.35
C TYR A 421 19.40 13.24 36.64
N ALA A 422 20.70 13.60 36.60
CA ALA A 422 21.14 14.79 35.88
C ALA A 422 20.89 14.71 34.37
N ALA A 423 21.07 13.50 33.79
CA ALA A 423 20.74 13.28 32.37
C ALA A 423 19.23 13.37 32.13
N GLN A 424 18.41 12.85 33.07
CA GLN A 424 16.96 12.94 33.01
C GLN A 424 16.48 14.39 33.03
N ASP A 425 17.03 15.23 33.89
CA ASP A 425 16.70 16.65 33.97
C ASP A 425 16.96 17.35 32.65
N GLN A 426 18.06 17.04 31.95
CA GLN A 426 18.36 17.60 30.63
C GLN A 426 17.43 17.04 29.54
N TYR A 427 17.11 15.75 29.61
CA TYR A 427 16.14 15.11 28.72
C TYR A 427 14.76 15.79 28.84
N ASP A 428 14.26 16.03 30.06
CA ASP A 428 12.97 16.66 30.34
C ASP A 428 12.93 18.13 29.89
N GLN A 429 14.08 18.81 29.89
CA GLN A 429 14.24 20.18 29.36
C GLN A 429 14.38 20.22 27.85
N GLY A 430 14.51 19.07 27.17
CA GLY A 430 14.72 18.97 25.72
C GLY A 430 16.17 19.23 25.29
N ASP A 431 17.11 19.39 26.21
CA ASP A 431 18.54 19.51 25.88
C ASP A 431 19.20 18.14 25.68
N MET A 432 18.92 17.56 24.51
CA MET A 432 19.43 16.24 24.12
C MET A 432 20.96 16.21 24.03
N ARG A 433 21.61 17.34 23.72
CA ARG A 433 23.07 17.39 23.61
C ARG A 433 23.74 17.23 24.96
N GLU A 434 23.28 17.97 25.95
CA GLU A 434 23.80 17.87 27.32
C GLU A 434 23.40 16.54 27.98
N CYS A 435 22.20 16.08 27.72
CA CYS A 435 21.77 14.74 28.12
C CYS A 435 22.75 13.66 27.63
N LEU A 436 23.12 13.66 26.35
CA LEU A 436 24.09 12.73 25.76
C LEU A 436 25.49 12.88 26.37
N ASN A 437 25.94 14.08 26.67
CA ASN A 437 27.23 14.31 27.35
C ASN A 437 27.27 13.65 28.74
N ILE A 438 26.20 13.79 29.51
CA ILE A 438 26.09 13.19 30.85
C ILE A 438 25.98 11.67 30.74
N MET A 439 25.24 11.16 29.75
CA MET A 439 25.14 9.73 29.50
C MET A 439 26.50 9.11 29.13
N ASN A 440 27.31 9.80 28.32
CA ASN A 440 28.68 9.39 28.00
C ASN A 440 29.59 9.39 29.25
N ALA A 441 29.44 10.37 30.16
CA ALA A 441 30.17 10.38 31.41
C ALA A 441 29.74 9.23 32.35
N PHE A 442 28.46 8.86 32.37
CA PHE A 442 27.93 7.69 33.03
C PHE A 442 28.60 6.40 32.48
N TYR A 443 28.60 6.25 31.16
CA TYR A 443 29.20 5.08 30.51
C TYR A 443 30.68 4.95 30.78
N ASN A 444 31.45 6.03 30.70
CA ASN A 444 32.88 6.01 30.96
C ASN A 444 33.20 5.57 32.43
N GLN A 445 32.37 5.99 33.36
CA GLN A 445 32.52 5.52 34.77
C GLN A 445 32.17 4.04 34.92
N LEU A 446 31.10 3.58 34.28
CA LEU A 446 30.71 2.17 34.25
C LEU A 446 31.83 1.31 33.64
N ARG A 447 32.42 1.74 32.54
CA ARG A 447 33.55 1.08 31.88
C ARG A 447 34.76 0.96 32.81
N ALA A 448 35.09 2.02 33.54
CA ALA A 448 36.19 1.98 34.52
C ALA A 448 35.96 0.94 35.64
N PHE A 449 34.73 0.80 36.13
CA PHE A 449 34.37 -0.24 37.11
C PHE A 449 34.45 -1.65 36.53
N ALA A 450 34.05 -1.86 35.31
CA ALA A 450 34.19 -3.15 34.62
C ALA A 450 35.69 -3.52 34.44
N GLN A 451 36.53 -2.57 34.00
CA GLN A 451 37.96 -2.79 33.78
C GLN A 451 38.74 -3.02 35.05
N SER A 452 38.31 -2.45 36.19
CA SER A 452 38.94 -2.66 37.50
C SER A 452 38.46 -3.92 38.21
N GLY A 453 37.56 -4.69 37.58
CA GLY A 453 37.01 -5.90 38.19
C GLY A 453 35.98 -5.65 39.31
N HIS A 454 35.53 -4.42 39.49
CA HIS A 454 34.50 -4.05 40.49
C HIS A 454 33.07 -4.25 39.96
N LEU A 455 32.91 -4.78 38.77
CA LEU A 455 31.61 -5.09 38.18
C LEU A 455 31.68 -6.45 37.49
N THR A 456 30.77 -7.34 37.79
CA THR A 456 30.72 -8.64 37.12
C THR A 456 30.44 -8.45 35.64
N HIS A 457 30.93 -9.36 34.83
CA HIS A 457 30.69 -9.34 33.38
C HIS A 457 29.18 -9.29 33.05
N ALA A 458 28.38 -10.09 33.77
CA ALA A 458 26.92 -10.14 33.57
C ALA A 458 26.24 -8.79 33.85
N HIS A 459 26.62 -8.10 34.93
CA HIS A 459 26.06 -6.79 35.27
C HIS A 459 26.56 -5.70 34.33
N ALA A 460 27.84 -5.77 33.91
CA ALA A 460 28.37 -4.82 32.95
C ALA A 460 27.63 -4.89 31.58
N VAL A 461 27.38 -6.10 31.06
CA VAL A 461 26.61 -6.32 29.84
C VAL A 461 25.20 -5.80 29.97
N MET A 462 24.51 -6.15 31.07
CA MET A 462 23.12 -5.74 31.30
C MET A 462 22.94 -4.21 31.32
N ILE A 463 23.84 -3.49 32.05
CA ILE A 463 23.78 -2.03 32.13
C ILE A 463 24.19 -1.40 30.81
N TYR A 464 25.16 -2.00 30.08
CA TYR A 464 25.59 -1.52 28.77
C TYR A 464 24.46 -1.63 27.72
N ASP A 465 23.73 -2.74 27.67
CA ASP A 465 22.60 -2.93 26.76
C ASP A 465 21.50 -1.93 27.08
N GLY A 466 21.23 -1.67 28.35
CA GLY A 466 20.31 -0.60 28.75
C GLY A 466 20.78 0.78 28.32
N TYR A 467 22.06 1.11 28.55
CA TYR A 467 22.66 2.38 28.10
C TYR A 467 22.55 2.55 26.58
N ALA A 468 22.92 1.52 25.79
CA ALA A 468 22.84 1.55 24.34
C ALA A 468 21.39 1.82 23.86
N SER A 469 20.40 1.22 24.53
CA SER A 469 18.98 1.45 24.27
C SER A 469 18.59 2.91 24.52
N VAL A 470 18.97 3.48 25.66
CA VAL A 470 18.67 4.89 26.01
C VAL A 470 19.32 5.83 25.01
N VAL A 471 20.62 5.67 24.74
CA VAL A 471 21.37 6.55 23.81
C VAL A 471 20.77 6.51 22.41
N THR A 472 20.37 5.34 21.91
CA THR A 472 19.69 5.21 20.62
C THR A 472 18.34 5.94 20.63
N CYS A 473 17.55 5.79 21.70
CA CYS A 473 16.24 6.47 21.82
C CYS A 473 16.34 7.99 21.79
N ILE A 474 17.38 8.56 22.40
CA ILE A 474 17.56 10.01 22.46
C ILE A 474 18.39 10.57 21.29
N GLY A 475 18.56 9.78 20.22
CA GLY A 475 19.19 10.21 18.97
C GLY A 475 20.73 10.17 18.96
N GLY A 476 21.36 9.45 19.91
CA GLY A 476 22.80 9.24 19.97
C GLY A 476 23.28 8.01 19.17
N ASP A 477 24.58 7.92 18.92
CA ASP A 477 25.23 6.73 18.37
C ASP A 477 25.86 5.90 19.51
N PRO A 478 25.33 4.72 19.84
CA PRO A 478 25.89 3.87 20.90
C PRO A 478 27.21 3.17 20.50
N ARG A 479 27.68 3.34 19.24
CA ARG A 479 28.91 2.73 18.72
C ARG A 479 30.18 3.43 19.21
N GLN A 480 30.21 3.87 20.45
CA GLN A 480 31.49 4.05 21.14
C GLN A 480 32.16 2.67 21.26
N PRO A 481 33.47 2.55 21.04
CA PRO A 481 34.13 1.26 20.90
C PRO A 481 33.73 0.33 22.04
N THR A 482 33.18 -0.83 21.65
CA THR A 482 32.92 -1.92 22.59
C THR A 482 34.20 -2.15 23.41
N PRO A 483 34.14 -2.16 24.74
CA PRO A 483 35.27 -2.59 25.49
C PRO A 483 35.56 -4.05 25.12
N GLU A 484 36.75 -4.37 24.62
CA GLU A 484 37.24 -5.73 24.71
C GLU A 484 37.24 -6.09 26.20
N MET A 485 36.16 -6.70 26.60
CA MET A 485 36.08 -7.29 27.95
C MET A 485 36.88 -8.59 27.87
N THR A 486 38.14 -8.52 28.26
CA THR A 486 38.98 -9.70 28.45
C THR A 486 38.26 -10.64 29.40
N SER A 487 37.99 -11.85 28.89
CA SER A 487 37.43 -13.02 29.58
C SER A 487 38.15 -13.36 30.86
#